data_013861eb98a88bc70b07a96bf81f9120
#
_entry.id   013861eb98a88bc70b07a96bf81f9120
#
_cell.length_a   1.000
_cell.length_b   1.000
_cell.length_c   1.000
_cell.angle_alpha   90.00
_cell.angle_beta   90.00
_cell.angle_gamma   90.00
#
_symmetry.space_group_name_H-M   'P 1'
#
loop_
_entity.id
_entity.type
_entity.pdbx_description
1 polymer ?
#
loop_
_entity_poly.entity_id
_entity_poly.type
_entity_poly.pdbx_seq_one_letter_code
_entity_poly.pdbx_strand_id
1 'polypeptide(L)'
;MSNHKTKHKRHSGGLKALLLTNEYPPYVYGGAGVHVDYLSRELSRLCPVDIRCFGDQKIARPGFKVTGFGLQGKKPGAPKELLPVFGALHRCVDFNAAGSDADIVHVHTWYTHLGGILAKLNYGIPLVLTT
;
A
#
# COMPACT_ATOMS: atom_id res chain seq x y z
N MET A 1 -19.66 12.16 -23.08
CA MET A 1 -18.31 11.85 -22.62
C MET A 1 -18.08 12.54 -21.30
N SER A 2 -18.06 11.81 -20.23
CA SER A 2 -17.74 12.37 -18.92
C SER A 2 -16.21 12.50 -18.82
N ASN A 3 -15.72 13.74 -18.82
CA ASN A 3 -14.36 14.02 -18.42
C ASN A 3 -14.22 13.74 -16.93
N HIS A 4 -13.89 12.51 -16.55
CA HIS A 4 -13.48 12.20 -15.21
C HIS A 4 -12.07 12.75 -14.97
N LYS A 5 -11.92 14.05 -14.97
CA LYS A 5 -10.81 14.67 -14.27
C LYS A 5 -11.11 14.53 -12.80
N THR A 6 -10.63 13.45 -12.19
CA THR A 6 -10.50 13.36 -10.75
C THR A 6 -9.61 14.53 -10.34
N LYS A 7 -10.24 15.62 -9.90
CA LYS A 7 -9.52 16.70 -9.27
C LYS A 7 -8.99 16.13 -7.96
N HIS A 8 -7.70 15.81 -7.92
CA HIS A 8 -7.02 15.56 -6.67
C HIS A 8 -7.21 16.78 -5.79
N LYS A 9 -8.01 16.64 -4.73
CA LYS A 9 -8.04 17.62 -3.65
C LYS A 9 -6.68 17.56 -2.99
N ARG A 10 -5.85 18.58 -3.22
CA ARG A 10 -4.62 18.73 -2.45
C ARG A 10 -5.02 18.89 -0.98
N HIS A 11 -4.43 18.05 -0.12
CA HIS A 11 -4.57 18.21 1.31
C HIS A 11 -3.94 19.52 1.75
N SER A 12 -4.52 20.17 2.75
CA SER A 12 -4.08 21.48 3.25
C SER A 12 -2.65 21.52 3.80
N GLY A 13 -1.97 20.39 3.92
CA GLY A 13 -0.59 20.22 4.39
C GLY A 13 0.38 19.67 3.34
N GLY A 14 0.03 19.67 2.05
CA GLY A 14 0.86 19.14 0.98
C GLY A 14 0.40 17.76 0.48
N LEU A 15 1.34 16.97 -0.03
CA LEU A 15 1.07 15.65 -0.62
C LEU A 15 0.75 14.61 0.45
N LYS A 16 -0.17 13.71 0.14
CA LYS A 16 -0.42 12.49 0.92
C LYS A 16 0.20 11.30 0.19
N ALA A 17 0.95 10.48 0.90
CA ALA A 17 1.60 9.29 0.36
C ALA A 17 0.88 8.01 0.77
N LEU A 18 0.69 7.13 -0.20
CA LEU A 18 0.26 5.74 0.01
C LEU A 18 1.49 4.84 -0.11
N LEU A 19 1.83 4.12 0.95
CA LEU A 19 2.91 3.14 0.96
C LEU A 19 2.31 1.73 0.95
N LEU A 20 2.76 0.90 0.01
CA LEU A 20 2.38 -0.51 -0.06
C LEU A 20 3.61 -1.36 0.22
N THR A 21 3.50 -2.26 1.18
CA THR A 21 4.59 -3.15 1.58
C THR A 21 4.04 -4.50 2.03
N ASN A 22 4.81 -5.56 1.82
CA ASN A 22 4.45 -6.86 2.39
C ASN A 22 4.81 -6.96 3.87
N GLU A 23 5.96 -6.39 4.28
CA GLU A 23 6.41 -6.40 5.66
C GLU A 23 6.18 -5.06 6.34
N TYR A 24 5.63 -5.11 7.55
CA TYR A 24 5.50 -3.97 8.45
C TYR A 24 5.41 -4.47 9.90
N PRO A 25 5.97 -3.75 10.90
CA PRO A 25 5.88 -4.20 12.30
C PRO A 25 4.46 -4.57 12.72
N PRO A 26 4.27 -5.64 13.51
CA PRO A 26 5.30 -6.48 14.13
C PRO A 26 5.85 -7.61 13.23
N TYR A 27 5.41 -7.72 11.97
CA TYR A 27 5.78 -8.83 11.07
C TYR A 27 6.90 -8.41 10.13
N VAL A 28 8.10 -8.25 10.66
CA VAL A 28 9.30 -7.89 9.91
C VAL A 28 10.25 -9.08 9.89
N TYR A 29 10.62 -9.52 8.68
CA TYR A 29 11.47 -10.67 8.46
C TYR A 29 12.81 -10.32 7.82
N GLY A 30 12.94 -9.12 7.27
CA GLY A 30 14.15 -8.70 6.56
C GLY A 30 14.31 -7.20 6.46
N GLY A 31 15.32 -6.79 5.69
CA GLY A 31 15.69 -5.38 5.54
C GLY A 31 14.62 -4.48 4.95
N ALA A 32 13.78 -5.03 4.08
CA ALA A 32 12.70 -4.27 3.45
C ALA A 32 11.69 -3.77 4.50
N GLY A 33 11.29 -4.62 5.43
CA GLY A 33 10.37 -4.24 6.51
C GLY A 33 10.96 -3.22 7.46
N VAL A 34 12.26 -3.35 7.79
CA VAL A 34 12.99 -2.35 8.60
C VAL A 34 13.03 -1.02 7.88
N HIS A 35 13.35 -1.04 6.59
CA HIS A 35 13.43 0.18 5.77
C HIS A 35 12.08 0.93 5.73
N VAL A 36 10.99 0.22 5.47
CA VAL A 36 9.66 0.84 5.37
C VAL A 36 9.19 1.37 6.74
N ASP A 37 9.50 0.68 7.82
CA ASP A 37 9.20 1.14 9.16
C ASP A 37 9.82 2.52 9.43
N TYR A 38 11.13 2.66 9.24
CA TYR A 38 11.82 3.93 9.42
C TYR A 38 11.36 4.98 8.42
N LEU A 39 11.27 4.62 7.14
CA LEU A 39 10.82 5.54 6.09
C LEU A 39 9.44 6.13 6.40
N SER A 40 8.48 5.29 6.77
CA SER A 40 7.12 5.75 7.04
C SER A 40 7.05 6.72 8.23
N ARG A 41 7.82 6.47 9.27
CA ARG A 41 7.91 7.37 10.43
C ARG A 41 8.49 8.72 10.07
N GLU A 42 9.61 8.73 9.34
CA GLU A 42 10.24 9.98 8.92
C GLU A 42 9.38 10.74 7.91
N LEU A 43 8.79 10.03 6.97
CA LEU A 43 7.91 10.64 5.98
C LEU A 43 6.65 11.27 6.62
N SER A 44 6.14 10.65 7.68
CA SER A 44 4.96 11.16 8.40
C SER A 44 5.19 12.53 9.07
N ARG A 45 6.45 12.92 9.26
CA ARG A 45 6.80 14.27 9.73
C ARG A 45 6.63 15.33 8.65
N LEU A 46 6.63 14.92 7.38
CA LEU A 46 6.58 15.81 6.22
C LEU A 46 5.22 15.86 5.57
N CYS A 47 4.48 14.74 5.59
CA CYS A 47 3.18 14.62 4.96
C CYS A 47 2.35 13.49 5.59
N PRO A 48 1.02 13.48 5.40
CA PRO A 48 0.20 12.35 5.78
C PRO A 48 0.62 11.08 5.04
N VAL A 49 0.68 9.96 5.75
CA VAL A 49 1.08 8.66 5.24
C VAL A 49 0.01 7.62 5.54
N ASP A 50 -0.43 6.91 4.52
CA ASP A 50 -1.29 5.73 4.61
C ASP A 50 -0.47 4.51 4.20
N ILE A 51 -0.25 3.59 5.12
CA ILE A 51 0.52 2.36 4.90
C ILE A 51 -0.46 1.21 4.82
N ARG A 52 -0.38 0.42 3.75
CA ARG A 52 -1.12 -0.82 3.59
C ARG A 52 -0.13 -1.97 3.47
N CYS A 53 -0.27 -2.95 4.31
CA CYS A 53 0.71 -4.03 4.45
C CYS A 53 0.01 -5.39 4.59
N PHE A 54 0.80 -6.45 4.54
CA PHE A 54 0.31 -7.80 4.79
C PHE A 54 0.28 -8.03 6.31
N GLY A 55 -0.86 -8.48 6.82
CA GLY A 55 -1.01 -8.79 8.24
C GLY A 55 -2.38 -8.40 8.79
N ASP A 56 -2.38 -7.98 10.04
CA ASP A 56 -3.58 -7.60 10.79
C ASP A 56 -3.41 -6.26 11.52
N GLN A 57 -2.41 -5.48 11.14
CA GLN A 57 -2.10 -4.20 11.77
C GLN A 57 -3.27 -3.23 11.63
N LYS A 58 -3.52 -2.49 12.70
CA LYS A 58 -4.48 -1.38 12.72
C LYS A 58 -3.93 -0.27 13.59
N ILE A 59 -3.37 0.74 12.97
CA ILE A 59 -2.87 1.94 13.64
C ILE A 59 -3.51 3.15 12.97
N ALA A 60 -4.08 4.04 13.77
CA ALA A 60 -4.65 5.29 13.29
C ALA A 60 -4.26 6.42 14.23
N ARG A 61 -3.46 7.35 13.71
CA ARG A 61 -3.06 8.60 14.36
C ARG A 61 -3.21 9.74 13.37
N PRO A 62 -3.30 10.99 13.81
CA PRO A 62 -3.32 12.11 12.88
C PRO A 62 -2.12 12.06 11.91
N GLY A 63 -2.40 11.99 10.61
CA GLY A 63 -1.37 11.95 9.57
C GLY A 63 -0.62 10.62 9.43
N PHE A 64 -1.03 9.55 10.14
CA PHE A 64 -0.35 8.25 10.09
C PHE A 64 -1.35 7.11 10.28
N LYS A 65 -1.52 6.31 9.26
CA LYS A 65 -2.42 5.16 9.27
C LYS A 65 -1.73 3.92 8.75
N VAL A 66 -1.87 2.81 9.46
CA VAL A 66 -1.41 1.49 9.03
C VAL A 66 -2.58 0.53 9.02
N THR A 67 -2.78 -0.15 7.91
CA THR A 67 -3.81 -1.18 7.76
C THR A 67 -3.18 -2.46 7.24
N GLY A 68 -3.31 -3.54 7.99
CA GLY A 68 -2.93 -4.88 7.56
C GLY A 68 -4.02 -5.54 6.74
N PHE A 69 -3.62 -6.29 5.72
CA PHE A 69 -4.51 -7.07 4.86
C PHE A 69 -4.09 -8.54 4.90
N GLY A 70 -4.98 -9.38 5.38
CA GLY A 70 -4.82 -10.84 5.40
C GLY A 70 -5.64 -11.49 4.30
N LEU A 71 -5.45 -12.79 4.10
CA LEU A 71 -6.23 -13.55 3.13
C LEU A 71 -7.66 -13.86 3.60
N GLN A 72 -7.91 -13.72 4.90
CA GLN A 72 -9.24 -13.92 5.53
C GLN A 72 -9.92 -15.23 5.13
N GLY A 73 -9.15 -16.33 5.13
CA GLY A 73 -9.65 -17.64 4.73
C GLY A 73 -9.76 -17.87 3.22
N LYS A 74 -9.47 -16.89 2.38
CA LYS A 74 -9.39 -17.06 0.94
C LYS A 74 -8.22 -17.96 0.60
N LYS A 75 -8.50 -19.11 -0.01
CA LYS A 75 -7.46 -20.01 -0.54
C LYS A 75 -7.39 -19.82 -2.04
N PRO A 76 -6.32 -19.22 -2.58
CA PRO A 76 -6.15 -19.17 -4.02
C PRO A 76 -6.10 -20.58 -4.62
N GLY A 77 -6.86 -20.82 -5.67
CA GLY A 77 -6.81 -22.07 -6.42
C GLY A 77 -5.55 -22.12 -7.27
N ALA A 78 -4.42 -22.51 -6.64
CA ALA A 78 -3.12 -22.53 -7.32
C ALA A 78 -2.28 -23.72 -6.82
N PRO A 79 -1.31 -24.18 -7.62
CA PRO A 79 -0.30 -25.13 -7.15
C PRO A 79 0.40 -24.60 -5.89
N LYS A 80 0.80 -25.53 -5.00
CA LYS A 80 1.37 -25.20 -3.70
C LYS A 80 2.56 -24.22 -3.81
N GLU A 81 3.38 -24.39 -4.82
CA GLU A 81 4.58 -23.58 -5.08
C GLU A 81 4.24 -22.13 -5.46
N LEU A 82 3.05 -21.91 -6.01
CA LEU A 82 2.57 -20.60 -6.44
C LEU A 82 1.65 -19.91 -5.42
N LEU A 83 1.30 -20.58 -4.33
CA LEU A 83 0.42 -20.00 -3.31
C LEU A 83 0.92 -18.67 -2.77
N PRO A 84 2.22 -18.46 -2.48
CA PRO A 84 2.71 -17.17 -2.03
C PRO A 84 2.51 -16.05 -3.05
N VAL A 85 2.66 -16.36 -4.35
CA VAL A 85 2.44 -15.40 -5.44
C VAL A 85 0.97 -15.00 -5.51
N PHE A 86 0.05 -15.96 -5.57
CA PHE A 86 -1.38 -15.68 -5.63
C PHE A 86 -1.89 -15.00 -4.37
N GLY A 87 -1.35 -15.35 -3.21
CA GLY A 87 -1.66 -14.67 -1.95
C GLY A 87 -1.24 -13.19 -1.96
N ALA A 88 -0.09 -12.88 -2.53
CA ALA A 88 0.36 -11.50 -2.72
C ALA A 88 -0.55 -10.74 -3.69
N LEU A 89 -0.92 -11.35 -4.81
CA LEU A 89 -1.81 -10.73 -5.81
C LEU A 89 -3.19 -10.43 -5.22
N HIS A 90 -3.77 -11.33 -4.45
CA HIS A 90 -5.03 -11.10 -3.76
C HIS A 90 -4.98 -9.90 -2.84
N ARG A 91 -3.91 -9.78 -2.04
CA ARG A 91 -3.74 -8.63 -1.13
C ARG A 91 -3.57 -7.32 -1.90
N CYS A 92 -2.89 -7.34 -3.05
CA CYS A 92 -2.78 -6.16 -3.92
C CYS A 92 -4.13 -5.67 -4.43
N VAL A 93 -5.03 -6.58 -4.75
CA VAL A 93 -6.41 -6.24 -5.13
C VAL A 93 -7.13 -5.64 -3.93
N ASP A 94 -7.05 -6.27 -2.77
CA ASP A 94 -7.70 -5.81 -1.54
C ASP A 94 -7.18 -4.43 -1.09
N PHE A 95 -5.90 -4.14 -1.26
CA PHE A 95 -5.33 -2.81 -1.00
C PHE A 95 -6.11 -1.70 -1.70
N ASN A 96 -6.56 -1.97 -2.92
CA ASN A 96 -7.22 -0.98 -3.77
C ASN A 96 -8.75 -0.98 -3.62
N ALA A 97 -9.34 -2.03 -3.07
CA ALA A 97 -10.78 -2.09 -2.82
C ALA A 97 -11.23 -1.06 -1.77
N ALA A 98 -10.34 -0.68 -0.87
CA ALA A 98 -10.63 0.32 0.16
C ALA A 98 -10.63 1.77 -0.34
N GLY A 99 -10.20 2.00 -1.59
CA GLY A 99 -10.04 3.35 -2.13
C GLY A 99 -8.86 4.11 -1.51
N SER A 100 -8.52 5.26 -2.08
CA SER A 100 -7.49 6.15 -1.52
C SER A 100 -7.62 7.55 -2.09
N ASP A 101 -7.31 8.54 -1.26
CA ASP A 101 -7.18 9.95 -1.65
C ASP A 101 -5.71 10.40 -1.72
N ALA A 102 -4.77 9.45 -1.75
CA ALA A 102 -3.34 9.75 -1.83
C ALA A 102 -2.96 10.42 -3.16
N ASP A 103 -1.90 11.19 -3.13
CA ASP A 103 -1.35 11.90 -4.30
C ASP A 103 -0.22 11.14 -4.99
N ILE A 104 0.35 10.16 -4.31
CA ILE A 104 1.43 9.32 -4.82
C ILE A 104 1.35 7.94 -4.17
N VAL A 105 1.68 6.89 -4.91
CA VAL A 105 1.84 5.54 -4.38
C VAL A 105 3.29 5.09 -4.49
N HIS A 106 3.84 4.59 -3.39
CA HIS A 106 5.19 4.05 -3.32
C HIS A 106 5.12 2.59 -2.87
N VAL A 107 5.57 1.69 -3.73
CA VAL A 107 5.56 0.24 -3.47
C VAL A 107 6.96 -0.26 -3.16
N HIS A 108 7.02 -1.22 -2.26
CA HIS A 108 8.26 -1.82 -1.78
C HIS A 108 8.19 -3.33 -2.01
N THR A 109 9.15 -3.85 -2.73
CA THR A 109 9.30 -5.24 -3.17
C THR A 109 8.25 -5.67 -4.20
N TRP A 110 8.55 -6.76 -4.91
CA TRP A 110 7.68 -7.30 -5.97
C TRP A 110 6.29 -7.72 -5.46
N TYR A 111 6.19 -8.07 -4.17
CA TYR A 111 4.94 -8.49 -3.56
C TYR A 111 3.82 -7.46 -3.70
N THR A 112 4.17 -6.20 -3.81
CA THR A 112 3.19 -5.09 -3.85
C THR A 112 3.17 -4.33 -5.18
N HIS A 113 3.96 -4.73 -6.17
CA HIS A 113 4.03 -4.05 -7.45
C HIS A 113 2.66 -3.98 -8.14
N LEU A 114 1.91 -5.09 -8.18
CA LEU A 114 0.55 -5.07 -8.74
C LEU A 114 -0.35 -4.07 -7.99
N GLY A 115 -0.24 -4.00 -6.67
CA GLY A 115 -0.99 -3.04 -5.86
C GLY A 115 -0.73 -1.60 -6.27
N GLY A 116 0.53 -1.28 -6.55
CA GLY A 116 0.93 0.05 -7.05
C GLY A 116 0.42 0.33 -8.46
N ILE A 117 0.48 -0.64 -9.34
CA ILE A 117 -0.05 -0.51 -10.71
C ILE A 117 -1.57 -0.25 -10.67
N LEU A 118 -2.29 -1.02 -9.86
CA LEU A 118 -3.74 -0.81 -9.69
C LEU A 118 -4.06 0.56 -9.09
N ALA A 119 -3.29 1.02 -8.10
CA ALA A 119 -3.46 2.34 -7.52
C ALA A 119 -3.24 3.45 -8.56
N LYS A 120 -2.18 3.33 -9.35
CA LYS A 120 -1.89 4.27 -10.45
C LYS A 120 -3.06 4.36 -11.44
N LEU A 121 -3.59 3.20 -11.85
CA LEU A 121 -4.68 3.13 -12.82
C LEU A 121 -6.01 3.63 -12.23
N ASN A 122 -6.31 3.24 -11.00
CA ASN A 122 -7.59 3.57 -10.37
C ASN A 122 -7.68 5.02 -9.89
N TYR A 123 -6.57 5.57 -9.40
CA TYR A 123 -6.55 6.89 -8.78
C TYR A 123 -5.87 7.96 -9.64
N GLY A 124 -5.23 7.58 -10.75
CA GLY A 124 -4.52 8.52 -11.62
C GLY A 124 -3.32 9.18 -10.96
N ILE A 125 -2.62 8.47 -10.07
CA ILE A 125 -1.50 9.01 -9.29
C ILE A 125 -0.15 8.43 -9.77
N PRO A 126 0.97 9.15 -9.56
CA PRO A 126 2.30 8.63 -9.84
C PRO A 126 2.63 7.41 -9.00
N LEU A 127 3.37 6.48 -9.58
CA LEU A 127 3.87 5.27 -8.95
C LEU A 127 5.39 5.34 -8.80
N VAL A 128 5.88 5.11 -7.59
CA VAL A 128 7.30 4.93 -7.28
C VAL A 128 7.53 3.47 -6.89
N LEU A 129 8.57 2.87 -7.43
CA LEU A 129 8.96 1.49 -7.18
C LEU A 129 10.29 1.44 -6.46
N THR A 130 10.34 0.73 -5.33
CA THR A 130 11.58 0.27 -4.71
C THR A 130 11.64 -1.24 -4.86
N THR A 131 12.67 -1.71 -5.54
CA THR A 131 12.91 -3.15 -5.77
C THR A 131 13.75 -3.77 -4.67
#